data_c578caccaf33c3850231f94b9fdf3cbd
#
_entry.id   c578caccaf33c3850231f94b9fdf3cbd
#
_cell.length_a   1.000
_cell.length_b   1.000
_cell.length_c   1.000
_cell.angle_alpha   90.00
_cell.angle_beta   90.00
_cell.angle_gamma   90.00
#
_symmetry.space_group_name_H-M   'P 1'
#
loop_
_entity.id
_entity.type
_entity.pdbx_description
1 polymer ?
#
loop_
_entity_poly.entity_id
_entity_poly.type
_entity_poly.pdbx_seq_one_letter_code
_entity_poly.pdbx_strand_id
1 'polypeptide(L)'
;MDDKKYRVLFGTLKTDILNGKYGSEHPLPSVRALVRKFSISSATVLHAFEELSKLGLVCRRQGAGTFVTKQGGNRKIGLILPGVAYSEFFPPIVSELSRLAIAHGYTLLLGDAALVDHKARASQVKDFAEEFVRDHVAGVIFQPLELVSGAEKKNRVILDLFKDAGIPVVLTCCDYVQFPDRSEFDVVGIDNVAAGAVLARHLMSLGVRKIDFLLCPTRGASSRDRYRGMESAARFFGKSGCRCRVFKAKPEDVKALREHLKQGKPDAFVCGTDGDAAIFRGTLEKVGLSVPKDVLLAGFNDVQMAALLTPPLTTIRIPREEIAKVAFKRLLDRISDSSLLPITSLLPVELVVRESTNRKGARRTKR
;
A
#
# COMPACT_ATOMS: atom_id res chain seq x y z
N MET A 1 -31.84 24.03 12.50
CA MET A 1 -31.80 24.64 11.16
C MET A 1 -30.43 25.27 10.81
N ASP A 2 -29.63 25.63 11.80
CA ASP A 2 -28.31 26.27 11.62
C ASP A 2 -27.18 25.30 11.27
N ASP A 3 -27.25 24.04 11.69
CA ASP A 3 -26.19 23.05 11.47
C ASP A 3 -25.92 22.75 9.98
N LYS A 4 -26.95 22.65 9.15
CA LYS A 4 -26.82 22.42 7.71
C LYS A 4 -26.14 23.62 7.01
N LYS A 5 -26.51 24.85 7.39
CA LYS A 5 -25.91 26.07 6.83
C LYS A 5 -24.48 26.26 7.32
N TYR A 6 -24.19 25.92 8.60
CA TYR A 6 -22.82 25.89 9.13
C TYR A 6 -21.92 24.95 8.31
N ARG A 7 -22.36 23.71 8.09
CA ARG A 7 -21.58 22.72 7.30
C ARG A 7 -21.29 23.18 5.88
N VAL A 8 -22.28 23.84 5.23
CA VAL A 8 -22.09 24.43 3.89
C VAL A 8 -21.06 25.55 3.91
N LEU A 9 -21.16 26.50 4.86
CA LEU A 9 -20.18 27.59 4.99
C LEU A 9 -18.77 27.04 5.28
N PHE A 10 -18.65 26.19 6.30
CA PHE A 10 -17.37 25.60 6.71
C PHE A 10 -16.73 24.82 5.58
N GLY A 11 -17.50 23.94 4.92
CA GLY A 11 -17.03 23.14 3.77
C GLY A 11 -16.60 24.04 2.59
N THR A 12 -17.38 25.07 2.26
CA THR A 12 -17.04 26.02 1.18
C THR A 12 -15.75 26.77 1.48
N LEU A 13 -15.64 27.36 2.68
CA LEU A 13 -14.45 28.11 3.06
C LEU A 13 -13.21 27.21 3.11
N LYS A 14 -13.34 26.02 3.69
CA LYS A 14 -12.26 25.02 3.74
C LYS A 14 -11.78 24.64 2.34
N THR A 15 -12.71 24.32 1.44
CA THR A 15 -12.42 23.98 0.04
C THR A 15 -11.79 25.16 -0.69
N ASP A 16 -12.35 26.36 -0.58
CA ASP A 16 -11.84 27.58 -1.22
C ASP A 16 -10.41 27.93 -0.73
N ILE A 17 -10.13 27.76 0.58
CA ILE A 17 -8.80 27.97 1.16
C ILE A 17 -7.81 26.92 0.63
N LEU A 18 -8.19 25.66 0.64
CA LEU A 18 -7.35 24.54 0.19
C LEU A 18 -7.05 24.61 -1.30
N ASN A 19 -7.99 25.13 -2.10
CA ASN A 19 -7.82 25.34 -3.54
C ASN A 19 -7.06 26.63 -3.88
N GLY A 20 -6.51 27.34 -2.85
CA GLY A 20 -5.71 28.54 -3.09
C GLY A 20 -6.50 29.77 -3.55
N LYS A 21 -7.81 29.77 -3.44
CA LYS A 21 -8.66 30.91 -3.83
C LYS A 21 -8.40 32.14 -2.97
N TYR A 22 -7.94 31.96 -1.76
CA TYR A 22 -7.56 33.02 -0.83
C TYR A 22 -6.06 32.92 -0.56
N GLY A 23 -5.32 33.95 -0.97
CA GLY A 23 -3.92 34.09 -0.64
C GLY A 23 -3.68 34.50 0.83
N SER A 24 -2.50 34.18 1.37
CA SER A 24 -2.13 34.56 2.76
C SER A 24 -1.94 36.07 2.96
N GLU A 25 -1.87 36.83 1.89
CA GLU A 25 -1.65 38.30 1.89
C GLU A 25 -2.93 39.09 2.05
N HIS A 26 -4.10 38.49 1.72
CA HIS A 26 -5.38 39.16 1.78
C HIS A 26 -6.29 38.49 2.80
N PRO A 27 -7.10 39.28 3.57
CA PRO A 27 -8.02 38.71 4.52
C PRO A 27 -9.14 37.94 3.82
N LEU A 28 -9.64 36.90 4.47
CA LEU A 28 -10.89 36.24 4.07
C LEU A 28 -12.04 37.23 4.06
N PRO A 29 -13.15 36.94 3.32
CA PRO A 29 -14.34 37.76 3.35
C PRO A 29 -14.77 38.05 4.79
N SER A 30 -15.14 39.30 5.07
CA SER A 30 -15.52 39.74 6.42
C SER A 30 -16.73 38.94 6.95
N VAL A 31 -16.84 38.83 8.28
CA VAL A 31 -17.99 38.22 8.96
C VAL A 31 -19.30 38.75 8.38
N ARG A 32 -19.42 40.08 8.18
CA ARG A 32 -20.61 40.73 7.59
C ARG A 32 -20.88 40.26 6.17
N ALA A 33 -19.84 40.07 5.34
CA ALA A 33 -19.99 39.62 3.98
C ALA A 33 -20.49 38.15 3.92
N LEU A 34 -19.93 37.27 4.78
CA LEU A 34 -20.34 35.87 4.89
C LEU A 34 -21.76 35.71 5.45
N VAL A 35 -22.12 36.51 6.47
CA VAL A 35 -23.50 36.57 7.01
C VAL A 35 -24.50 36.87 5.89
N ARG A 36 -24.23 37.87 5.05
CA ARG A 36 -25.09 38.22 3.91
C ARG A 36 -25.11 37.12 2.86
N LYS A 37 -23.94 36.59 2.48
CA LYS A 37 -23.83 35.60 1.39
C LYS A 37 -24.51 34.26 1.73
N PHE A 38 -24.41 33.80 2.97
CA PHE A 38 -24.90 32.47 3.38
C PHE A 38 -26.21 32.55 4.19
N SER A 39 -26.70 33.77 4.50
CA SER A 39 -27.92 33.99 5.31
C SER A 39 -27.88 33.26 6.66
N ILE A 40 -26.81 33.49 7.44
CA ILE A 40 -26.50 32.85 8.73
C ILE A 40 -26.15 33.90 9.78
N SER A 41 -26.11 33.49 11.05
CA SER A 41 -25.75 34.39 12.15
C SER A 41 -24.25 34.69 12.16
N SER A 42 -23.88 35.83 12.73
CA SER A 42 -22.47 36.18 12.97
C SER A 42 -21.76 35.15 13.86
N ALA A 43 -22.47 34.59 14.85
CA ALA A 43 -21.94 33.55 15.73
C ALA A 43 -21.56 32.29 14.93
N THR A 44 -22.38 31.88 13.97
CA THR A 44 -22.11 30.73 13.10
C THR A 44 -20.86 30.96 12.24
N VAL A 45 -20.66 32.18 11.72
CA VAL A 45 -19.44 32.54 10.96
C VAL A 45 -18.22 32.52 11.86
N LEU A 46 -18.31 33.08 13.06
CA LEU A 46 -17.18 33.09 14.00
C LEU A 46 -16.80 31.70 14.45
N HIS A 47 -17.78 30.81 14.70
CA HIS A 47 -17.55 29.43 15.01
C HIS A 47 -16.84 28.68 13.84
N ALA A 48 -17.26 28.94 12.59
CA ALA A 48 -16.55 28.37 11.43
C ALA A 48 -15.10 28.87 11.33
N PHE A 49 -14.82 30.12 11.63
CA PHE A 49 -13.45 30.66 11.70
C PHE A 49 -12.62 30.06 12.83
N GLU A 50 -13.21 29.79 13.98
CA GLU A 50 -12.55 29.15 15.11
C GLU A 50 -12.15 27.69 14.72
N GLU A 51 -13.05 26.94 14.11
CA GLU A 51 -12.77 25.59 13.64
C GLU A 51 -11.70 25.59 12.53
N LEU A 52 -11.76 26.52 11.57
CA LEU A 52 -10.71 26.69 10.57
C LEU A 52 -9.36 27.08 11.22
N SER A 53 -9.39 27.84 12.33
CA SER A 53 -8.18 28.22 13.09
C SER A 53 -7.61 27.03 13.85
N LYS A 54 -8.44 26.21 14.49
CA LYS A 54 -8.02 24.93 15.12
C LYS A 54 -7.38 23.99 14.11
N LEU A 55 -7.86 24.00 12.87
CA LEU A 55 -7.26 23.26 11.75
C LEU A 55 -5.98 23.92 11.20
N GLY A 56 -5.52 25.04 11.78
CA GLY A 56 -4.35 25.79 11.31
C GLY A 56 -4.51 26.42 9.92
N LEU A 57 -5.73 26.48 9.36
CA LEU A 57 -6.00 27.02 8.02
C LEU A 57 -6.01 28.53 7.99
N VAL A 58 -6.44 29.14 9.09
CA VAL A 58 -6.56 30.59 9.20
C VAL A 58 -5.98 31.08 10.51
N CYS A 59 -5.53 32.31 10.51
CA CYS A 59 -5.15 33.04 11.74
C CYS A 59 -5.87 34.37 11.78
N ARG A 60 -6.29 34.79 12.99
CA ARG A 60 -6.90 36.08 13.23
C ARG A 60 -5.81 37.10 13.55
N ARG A 61 -5.79 38.19 12.80
CA ARG A 61 -4.93 39.36 13.11
C ARG A 61 -5.83 40.45 13.67
N GLN A 62 -5.53 40.92 14.90
CA GLN A 62 -6.33 41.91 15.59
C GLN A 62 -6.43 43.19 14.76
N GLY A 63 -7.62 43.68 14.52
CA GLY A 63 -7.90 44.87 13.70
C GLY A 63 -7.79 44.69 12.18
N ALA A 64 -7.15 43.62 11.69
CA ALA A 64 -6.90 43.41 10.27
C ALA A 64 -7.79 42.31 9.60
N GLY A 65 -8.39 41.42 10.40
CA GLY A 65 -9.27 40.38 9.90
C GLY A 65 -8.74 38.95 10.09
N THR A 66 -9.35 38.00 9.37
CA THR A 66 -8.94 36.60 9.37
C THR A 66 -8.19 36.32 8.06
N PHE A 67 -7.00 35.78 8.16
CA PHE A 67 -6.10 35.50 7.03
C PHE A 67 -5.86 34.00 6.90
N VAL A 68 -5.66 33.54 5.67
CA VAL A 68 -5.14 32.19 5.44
C VAL A 68 -3.71 32.13 5.98
N THR A 69 -3.40 31.09 6.76
CA THR A 69 -2.04 30.90 7.26
C THR A 69 -1.10 30.54 6.11
N LYS A 70 0.18 30.89 6.21
CA LYS A 70 1.20 30.41 5.25
C LYS A 70 1.26 28.87 5.20
N GLN A 71 0.87 28.21 6.31
CA GLN A 71 0.74 26.76 6.40
C GLN A 71 -0.56 26.23 5.77
N GLY A 72 -1.62 27.05 5.67
CA GLY A 72 -2.90 26.66 5.04
C GLY A 72 -2.81 26.44 3.53
N GLY A 73 -1.79 26.99 2.86
CA GLY A 73 -1.54 26.82 1.42
C GLY A 73 -0.48 25.76 1.06
N ASN A 74 0.21 25.18 2.05
CA ASN A 74 1.25 24.16 1.79
C ASN A 74 1.23 23.08 2.88
N ARG A 75 0.12 22.34 2.94
CA ARG A 75 -0.02 21.21 3.86
C ARG A 75 0.81 20.05 3.34
N LYS A 76 1.54 19.40 4.26
CA LYS A 76 2.36 18.24 3.96
C LYS A 76 1.63 16.96 4.35
N ILE A 77 1.74 15.93 3.52
CA ILE A 77 1.36 14.54 3.84
C ILE A 77 2.64 13.71 3.80
N GLY A 78 2.88 12.94 4.83
CA GLY A 78 3.98 11.98 4.89
C GLY A 78 3.62 10.68 4.17
N LEU A 79 4.57 10.14 3.42
CA LEU A 79 4.50 8.80 2.84
C LEU A 79 5.77 8.05 3.22
N ILE A 80 5.65 6.96 3.98
CA ILE A 80 6.80 6.12 4.34
C ILE A 80 6.62 4.76 3.67
N LEU A 81 7.56 4.41 2.79
CA LEU A 81 7.59 3.14 2.06
C LEU A 81 8.98 2.49 2.17
N PRO A 82 9.06 1.15 2.23
CA PRO A 82 10.34 0.45 2.32
C PRO A 82 10.91 0.12 0.94
N GLY A 83 11.79 0.95 0.40
CA GLY A 83 12.57 0.64 -0.79
C GLY A 83 11.87 0.90 -2.12
N VAL A 84 11.37 2.10 -2.32
CA VAL A 84 10.80 2.56 -3.60
C VAL A 84 11.81 2.44 -4.74
N ALA A 85 13.08 2.77 -4.46
CA ALA A 85 14.16 2.75 -5.46
C ALA A 85 14.50 1.34 -6.00
N TYR A 86 14.15 0.27 -5.26
CA TYR A 86 14.49 -1.11 -5.63
C TYR A 86 13.27 -1.98 -5.97
N SER A 87 12.10 -1.39 -6.11
CA SER A 87 10.86 -2.13 -6.33
C SER A 87 10.01 -1.48 -7.41
N GLU A 88 9.63 -2.23 -8.44
CA GLU A 88 8.64 -1.78 -9.44
C GLU A 88 7.21 -1.71 -8.86
N PHE A 89 7.01 -2.19 -7.63
CA PHE A 89 5.70 -2.22 -6.99
C PHE A 89 5.24 -0.85 -6.49
N PHE A 90 6.15 -0.06 -5.88
CA PHE A 90 5.79 1.20 -5.23
C PHE A 90 5.66 2.42 -6.14
N PRO A 91 6.42 2.57 -7.24
CA PRO A 91 6.36 3.77 -8.06
C PRO A 91 4.96 4.18 -8.53
N PRO A 92 4.05 3.28 -8.94
CA PRO A 92 2.67 3.65 -9.28
C PRO A 92 1.87 4.19 -8.08
N ILE A 93 2.11 3.66 -6.87
CA ILE A 93 1.49 4.16 -5.63
C ILE A 93 1.97 5.57 -5.33
N VAL A 94 3.29 5.82 -5.39
CA VAL A 94 3.89 7.14 -5.16
C VAL A 94 3.38 8.15 -6.18
N SER A 95 3.34 7.78 -7.46
CA SER A 95 2.84 8.64 -8.54
C SER A 95 1.39 9.06 -8.32
N GLU A 96 0.52 8.11 -8.01
CA GLU A 96 -0.90 8.41 -7.78
C GLU A 96 -1.12 9.22 -6.49
N LEU A 97 -0.41 8.91 -5.40
CA LEU A 97 -0.47 9.71 -4.17
C LEU A 97 0.05 11.13 -4.39
N SER A 98 1.11 11.32 -5.16
CA SER A 98 1.64 12.65 -5.51
C SER A 98 0.62 13.46 -6.30
N ARG A 99 -0.01 12.84 -7.32
CA ARG A 99 -1.07 13.47 -8.11
C ARG A 99 -2.26 13.89 -7.25
N LEU A 100 -2.70 13.01 -6.34
CA LEU A 100 -3.82 13.28 -5.43
C LEU A 100 -3.47 14.37 -4.41
N ALA A 101 -2.26 14.33 -3.84
CA ALA A 101 -1.79 15.34 -2.91
C ALA A 101 -1.85 16.72 -3.55
N ILE A 102 -1.28 16.89 -4.74
CA ILE A 102 -1.30 18.16 -5.49
C ILE A 102 -2.73 18.61 -5.76
N ALA A 103 -3.61 17.71 -6.23
CA ALA A 103 -5.00 18.03 -6.53
C ALA A 103 -5.80 18.51 -5.30
N HIS A 104 -5.37 18.15 -4.08
CA HIS A 104 -5.99 18.55 -2.82
C HIS A 104 -5.20 19.61 -2.04
N GLY A 105 -4.22 20.26 -2.67
CA GLY A 105 -3.44 21.33 -2.06
C GLY A 105 -2.43 20.84 -0.99
N TYR A 106 -1.95 19.60 -1.12
CA TYR A 106 -0.92 19.03 -0.25
C TYR A 106 0.39 18.84 -1.01
N THR A 107 1.50 18.92 -0.27
CA THR A 107 2.82 18.45 -0.72
C THR A 107 3.07 17.07 -0.14
N LEU A 108 3.44 16.11 -0.97
CA LEU A 108 3.82 14.76 -0.53
C LEU A 108 5.30 14.74 -0.12
N LEU A 109 5.57 14.39 1.14
CA LEU A 109 6.92 14.11 1.64
C LEU A 109 7.16 12.62 1.59
N LEU A 110 8.20 12.18 0.87
CA LEU A 110 8.52 10.76 0.73
C LEU A 110 9.68 10.38 1.65
N GLY A 111 9.43 9.45 2.58
CA GLY A 111 10.44 8.72 3.34
C GLY A 111 10.67 7.35 2.70
N ASP A 112 11.71 7.22 1.86
CA ASP A 112 12.10 5.95 1.25
C ASP A 112 13.16 5.23 2.09
N ALA A 113 12.73 4.20 2.83
CA ALA A 113 13.63 3.37 3.63
C ALA A 113 14.31 2.28 2.78
N ALA A 114 15.17 2.69 1.88
CA ALA A 114 15.80 1.84 0.87
C ALA A 114 17.01 1.03 1.37
N LEU A 115 17.45 1.19 2.62
CA LEU A 115 18.64 0.53 3.14
C LEU A 115 18.49 -1.01 3.17
N VAL A 116 19.52 -1.70 2.71
CA VAL A 116 19.58 -3.16 2.65
C VAL A 116 19.69 -3.78 4.06
N ASP A 117 20.39 -3.11 4.98
CA ASP A 117 20.48 -3.56 6.36
C ASP A 117 19.18 -3.31 7.12
N HIS A 118 18.60 -4.38 7.64
CA HIS A 118 17.31 -4.36 8.35
C HIS A 118 17.30 -3.52 9.64
N LYS A 119 18.46 -3.40 10.33
CA LYS A 119 18.57 -2.56 11.53
C LYS A 119 18.62 -1.09 11.14
N ALA A 120 19.44 -0.74 10.15
CA ALA A 120 19.56 0.60 9.62
C ALA A 120 18.25 1.07 8.99
N ARG A 121 17.51 0.19 8.31
CA ARG A 121 16.18 0.49 7.76
C ARG A 121 15.19 0.90 8.84
N ALA A 122 15.14 0.18 9.96
CA ALA A 122 14.21 0.53 11.04
C ALA A 122 14.56 1.87 11.72
N SER A 123 15.86 2.19 11.86
CA SER A 123 16.30 3.50 12.32
C SER A 123 15.87 4.60 11.33
N GLN A 124 16.13 4.41 10.05
CA GLN A 124 15.77 5.37 9.00
C GLN A 124 14.26 5.66 8.96
N VAL A 125 13.40 4.64 9.11
CA VAL A 125 11.94 4.85 9.18
C VAL A 125 11.56 5.66 10.41
N LYS A 126 12.22 5.42 11.55
CA LYS A 126 12.01 6.21 12.76
C LYS A 126 12.45 7.65 12.58
N ASP A 127 13.61 7.89 11.95
CA ASP A 127 14.10 9.24 11.65
C ASP A 127 13.14 10.03 10.77
N PHE A 128 12.56 9.39 9.72
CA PHE A 128 11.49 9.99 8.91
C PHE A 128 10.24 10.30 9.73
N ALA A 129 9.84 9.40 10.63
CA ALA A 129 8.68 9.66 11.48
C ALA A 129 8.89 10.87 12.39
N GLU A 130 10.08 10.97 13.00
CA GLU A 130 10.45 12.13 13.83
C GLU A 130 10.52 13.44 13.02
N GLU A 131 11.02 13.37 11.78
CA GLU A 131 11.03 14.52 10.86
C GLU A 131 9.60 14.94 10.49
N PHE A 132 8.73 14.00 10.16
CA PHE A 132 7.34 14.28 9.82
C PHE A 132 6.55 14.87 10.99
N VAL A 133 6.85 14.44 12.23
CA VAL A 133 6.29 15.06 13.43
C VAL A 133 6.79 16.49 13.58
N ARG A 134 8.09 16.76 13.42
CA ARG A 134 8.65 18.13 13.46
C ARG A 134 8.08 19.05 12.38
N ASP A 135 7.83 18.48 11.21
CA ASP A 135 7.27 19.18 10.06
C ASP A 135 5.75 19.40 10.14
N HIS A 136 5.12 18.91 11.22
CA HIS A 136 3.68 19.00 11.46
C HIS A 136 2.86 18.55 10.23
N VAL A 137 3.20 17.38 9.66
CA VAL A 137 2.43 16.83 8.54
C VAL A 137 0.97 16.63 8.93
N ALA A 138 0.05 16.86 8.01
CA ALA A 138 -1.38 16.73 8.25
C ALA A 138 -1.83 15.29 8.48
N GLY A 139 -1.05 14.34 7.97
CA GLY A 139 -1.31 12.90 8.11
C GLY A 139 -0.24 12.08 7.40
N VAL A 140 -0.22 10.77 7.64
CA VAL A 140 0.80 9.86 7.11
C VAL A 140 0.15 8.63 6.48
N ILE A 141 0.65 8.23 5.31
CA ILE A 141 0.43 6.90 4.74
C ILE A 141 1.70 6.10 4.99
N PHE A 142 1.56 4.97 5.67
CA PHE A 142 2.69 4.19 6.14
C PHE A 142 2.57 2.72 5.74
N GLN A 143 3.60 2.18 5.08
CA GLN A 143 3.73 0.75 4.96
C GLN A 143 4.60 0.21 6.10
N PRO A 144 4.03 -0.65 6.97
CA PRO A 144 4.76 -1.20 8.09
C PRO A 144 6.02 -1.98 7.68
N LEU A 145 7.00 -1.95 8.56
CA LEU A 145 8.21 -2.77 8.44
C LEU A 145 7.84 -4.25 8.61
N GLU A 146 8.11 -5.07 7.60
CA GLU A 146 7.81 -6.52 7.65
C GLU A 146 9.05 -7.40 7.90
N LEU A 147 10.24 -6.96 7.50
CA LEU A 147 11.43 -7.79 7.38
C LEU A 147 12.51 -7.53 8.42
N VAL A 148 12.16 -6.83 9.48
CA VAL A 148 13.10 -6.53 10.57
C VAL A 148 12.78 -7.37 11.80
N SER A 149 13.82 -7.84 12.50
CA SER A 149 13.61 -8.55 13.77
C SER A 149 12.85 -7.66 14.76
N GLY A 150 11.78 -8.19 15.36
CA GLY A 150 10.90 -7.42 16.25
C GLY A 150 10.11 -6.33 15.50
N ALA A 151 9.71 -6.58 14.25
CA ALA A 151 9.00 -5.64 13.38
C ALA A 151 7.78 -5.03 14.07
N GLU A 152 6.93 -5.84 14.72
CA GLU A 152 5.74 -5.37 15.42
C GLU A 152 6.07 -4.31 16.48
N LYS A 153 7.04 -4.58 17.36
CA LYS A 153 7.47 -3.63 18.38
C LYS A 153 8.04 -2.33 17.78
N LYS A 154 8.81 -2.44 16.68
CA LYS A 154 9.38 -1.28 16.01
C LYS A 154 8.32 -0.43 15.31
N ASN A 155 7.38 -1.08 14.63
CA ASN A 155 6.24 -0.39 14.04
C ASN A 155 5.41 0.33 15.10
N ARG A 156 5.15 -0.32 16.23
CA ARG A 156 4.43 0.29 17.36
C ARG A 156 5.13 1.57 17.83
N VAL A 157 6.42 1.55 18.07
CA VAL A 157 7.20 2.74 18.47
C VAL A 157 7.07 3.87 17.44
N ILE A 158 7.12 3.55 16.14
CA ILE A 158 6.97 4.55 15.07
C ILE A 158 5.54 5.12 15.05
N LEU A 159 4.54 4.27 15.19
CA LEU A 159 3.14 4.67 15.18
C LEU A 159 2.74 5.48 16.42
N ASP A 160 3.32 5.16 17.58
CA ASP A 160 3.14 5.92 18.82
C ASP A 160 3.63 7.37 18.67
N LEU A 161 4.75 7.63 17.95
CA LEU A 161 5.21 9.00 17.66
C LEU A 161 4.13 9.84 16.95
N PHE A 162 3.45 9.26 15.95
CA PHE A 162 2.37 9.95 15.24
C PHE A 162 1.13 10.10 16.11
N LYS A 163 0.79 9.06 16.87
CA LYS A 163 -0.36 9.07 17.79
C LYS A 163 -0.22 10.15 18.87
N ASP A 164 0.95 10.24 19.50
CA ASP A 164 1.25 11.23 20.53
C ASP A 164 1.25 12.66 19.97
N ALA A 165 1.62 12.82 18.70
CA ALA A 165 1.55 14.10 17.99
C ALA A 165 0.15 14.41 17.42
N GLY A 166 -0.84 13.54 17.59
CA GLY A 166 -2.18 13.71 17.03
C GLY A 166 -2.24 13.63 15.50
N ILE A 167 -1.25 13.03 14.86
CA ILE A 167 -1.15 12.89 13.39
C ILE A 167 -1.85 11.60 12.95
N PRO A 168 -2.91 11.66 12.13
CA PRO A 168 -3.59 10.49 11.65
C PRO A 168 -2.71 9.65 10.70
N VAL A 169 -2.80 8.33 10.84
CA VAL A 169 -2.05 7.37 10.01
C VAL A 169 -3.01 6.40 9.34
N VAL A 170 -2.72 6.11 8.07
CA VAL A 170 -3.33 5.00 7.32
C VAL A 170 -2.23 4.04 6.92
N LEU A 171 -2.37 2.78 7.30
CA LEU A 171 -1.45 1.71 6.91
C LEU A 171 -1.77 1.24 5.49
N THR A 172 -0.74 0.94 4.69
CA THR A 172 -0.93 0.43 3.34
C THR A 172 -0.28 -0.94 3.16
N CYS A 173 -0.87 -1.75 2.28
CA CYS A 173 -0.46 -3.10 1.89
C CYS A 173 -0.59 -4.17 2.98
N CYS A 174 -0.33 -3.90 4.24
CA CYS A 174 -0.46 -4.85 5.35
C CYS A 174 -0.71 -4.14 6.68
N ASP A 175 -1.22 -4.89 7.66
CA ASP A 175 -1.23 -4.48 9.06
C ASP A 175 0.16 -4.75 9.69
N TYR A 176 0.48 -4.06 10.79
CA TYR A 176 1.72 -4.30 11.52
C TYR A 176 1.60 -5.40 12.58
N VAL A 177 0.37 -5.75 12.95
CA VAL A 177 0.06 -6.90 13.82
C VAL A 177 -0.30 -8.13 12.99
N GLN A 178 -0.14 -9.32 13.58
CA GLN A 178 -0.43 -10.57 12.87
C GLN A 178 -1.89 -10.99 13.07
N PHE A 179 -2.49 -11.52 12.01
CA PHE A 179 -3.80 -12.19 12.14
C PHE A 179 -3.76 -13.26 13.25
N PRO A 180 -4.82 -13.39 14.13
CA PRO A 180 -6.16 -12.79 13.98
C PRO A 180 -6.31 -11.36 14.52
N ASP A 181 -5.28 -10.82 15.16
CA ASP A 181 -5.34 -9.49 15.74
C ASP A 181 -5.45 -8.39 14.67
N ARG A 182 -5.95 -7.23 15.08
CA ARG A 182 -6.08 -6.02 14.26
C ARG A 182 -5.49 -4.84 15.02
N SER A 183 -4.83 -3.96 14.29
CA SER A 183 -4.38 -2.70 14.86
C SER A 183 -5.51 -1.68 14.99
N GLU A 184 -5.26 -0.64 15.77
CA GLU A 184 -6.13 0.52 15.90
C GLU A 184 -6.07 1.48 14.70
N PHE A 185 -5.35 1.14 13.64
CA PHE A 185 -5.18 1.98 12.44
C PHE A 185 -6.03 1.48 11.28
N ASP A 186 -6.35 2.40 10.37
CA ASP A 186 -6.91 2.02 9.07
C ASP A 186 -5.88 1.25 8.24
N VAL A 187 -6.31 0.19 7.59
CA VAL A 187 -5.48 -0.62 6.70
C VAL A 187 -6.10 -0.66 5.31
N VAL A 188 -5.33 -0.32 4.29
CA VAL A 188 -5.76 -0.40 2.88
C VAL A 188 -4.80 -1.30 2.11
N GLY A 189 -5.31 -2.38 1.56
CA GLY A 189 -4.48 -3.35 0.83
C GLY A 189 -5.32 -4.36 0.05
N ILE A 190 -4.81 -5.59 -0.04
CA ILE A 190 -5.49 -6.72 -0.64
C ILE A 190 -5.61 -7.88 0.36
N ASP A 191 -6.55 -8.78 0.12
CA ASP A 191 -6.56 -10.08 0.80
C ASP A 191 -5.50 -11.00 0.17
N ASN A 192 -4.34 -11.10 0.81
CA ASN A 192 -3.23 -11.94 0.35
C ASN A 192 -3.58 -13.44 0.40
N VAL A 193 -4.45 -13.86 1.34
CA VAL A 193 -4.92 -15.26 1.43
C VAL A 193 -5.82 -15.56 0.23
N ALA A 194 -6.79 -14.70 -0.05
CA ALA A 194 -7.64 -14.85 -1.24
C ALA A 194 -6.83 -14.81 -2.55
N ALA A 195 -5.84 -13.92 -2.65
CA ALA A 195 -4.95 -13.83 -3.82
C ALA A 195 -4.18 -15.14 -4.06
N GLY A 196 -3.65 -15.74 -2.99
CA GLY A 196 -3.01 -17.06 -3.05
C GLY A 196 -3.98 -18.15 -3.52
N ALA A 197 -5.19 -18.16 -2.97
CA ALA A 197 -6.23 -19.13 -3.35
C ALA A 197 -6.64 -19.01 -4.84
N VAL A 198 -6.77 -17.78 -5.36
CA VAL A 198 -7.07 -17.54 -6.79
C VAL A 198 -6.00 -18.15 -7.69
N LEU A 199 -4.72 -17.93 -7.39
CA LEU A 199 -3.63 -18.47 -8.18
C LEU A 199 -3.55 -20.02 -8.11
N ALA A 200 -3.74 -20.57 -6.91
CA ALA A 200 -3.77 -22.04 -6.74
C ALA A 200 -4.91 -22.69 -7.54
N ARG A 201 -6.11 -22.10 -7.50
CA ARG A 201 -7.26 -22.59 -8.29
C ARG A 201 -6.97 -22.58 -9.79
N HIS A 202 -6.31 -21.52 -10.28
CA HIS A 202 -5.88 -21.48 -11.68
C HIS A 202 -4.94 -22.64 -12.01
N LEU A 203 -3.89 -22.87 -11.23
CA LEU A 203 -2.94 -23.95 -11.45
C LEU A 203 -3.64 -25.33 -11.39
N MET A 204 -4.51 -25.55 -10.43
CA MET A 204 -5.30 -26.79 -10.32
C MET A 204 -6.22 -27.01 -11.52
N SER A 205 -6.80 -25.95 -12.11
CA SER A 205 -7.62 -26.05 -13.32
C SER A 205 -6.83 -26.51 -14.55
N LEU A 206 -5.50 -26.32 -14.53
CA LEU A 206 -4.56 -26.82 -15.54
C LEU A 206 -4.09 -28.27 -15.29
N GLY A 207 -4.62 -28.92 -14.23
CA GLY A 207 -4.26 -30.30 -13.86
C GLY A 207 -3.02 -30.40 -12.98
N VAL A 208 -2.51 -29.28 -12.42
CA VAL A 208 -1.39 -29.25 -11.48
C VAL A 208 -1.80 -29.94 -10.17
N ARG A 209 -0.95 -30.84 -9.65
CA ARG A 209 -1.15 -31.55 -8.40
C ARG A 209 -0.09 -31.26 -7.36
N LYS A 210 1.09 -30.81 -7.78
CA LYS A 210 2.22 -30.51 -6.90
C LYS A 210 2.64 -29.06 -7.15
N ILE A 211 2.35 -28.19 -6.16
CA ILE A 211 2.73 -26.78 -6.21
C ILE A 211 3.78 -26.54 -5.13
N ASP A 212 4.93 -25.99 -5.50
CA ASP A 212 5.93 -25.57 -4.55
C ASP A 212 5.99 -24.04 -4.53
N PHE A 213 5.79 -23.46 -3.36
CA PHE A 213 5.85 -22.02 -3.14
C PHE A 213 7.24 -21.61 -2.67
N LEU A 214 7.95 -20.84 -3.48
CA LEU A 214 9.22 -20.25 -3.09
C LEU A 214 9.01 -19.13 -2.08
N LEU A 215 9.28 -19.43 -0.82
CA LEU A 215 9.25 -18.46 0.26
C LEU A 215 10.66 -17.92 0.49
N CYS A 216 10.95 -16.77 -0.11
CA CYS A 216 12.23 -16.10 0.08
C CYS A 216 12.35 -15.59 1.53
N PRO A 217 13.46 -15.87 2.26
CA PRO A 217 13.64 -15.44 3.65
C PRO A 217 13.60 -13.92 3.85
N THR A 218 13.81 -13.15 2.78
CA THR A 218 13.76 -11.69 2.78
C THR A 218 12.38 -11.12 2.39
N ARG A 219 11.32 -11.94 2.39
CA ARG A 219 9.93 -11.52 2.10
C ARG A 219 9.06 -11.56 3.35
N GLY A 220 8.15 -10.58 3.44
CA GLY A 220 7.33 -10.32 4.62
C GLY A 220 6.12 -11.24 4.80
N ALA A 221 5.19 -10.78 5.64
CA ALA A 221 3.96 -11.48 6.00
C ALA A 221 3.07 -11.75 4.78
N SER A 222 2.98 -10.80 3.85
CA SER A 222 2.20 -10.93 2.62
C SER A 222 2.52 -12.20 1.83
N SER A 223 3.81 -12.57 1.70
CA SER A 223 4.19 -13.82 1.03
C SER A 223 3.77 -15.08 1.80
N ARG A 224 3.81 -15.04 3.13
CA ARG A 224 3.30 -16.14 3.97
C ARG A 224 1.80 -16.32 3.84
N ASP A 225 1.06 -15.22 3.78
CA ASP A 225 -0.41 -15.26 3.64
C ASP A 225 -0.82 -15.73 2.23
N ARG A 226 -0.09 -15.35 1.18
CA ARG A 226 -0.25 -15.92 -0.17
C ARG A 226 -0.07 -17.45 -0.16
N TYR A 227 0.98 -17.94 0.51
CA TYR A 227 1.17 -19.38 0.68
C TYR A 227 0.01 -20.03 1.45
N ARG A 228 -0.43 -19.47 2.59
CA ARG A 228 -1.57 -19.99 3.36
C ARG A 228 -2.84 -20.11 2.52
N GLY A 229 -3.11 -19.10 1.70
CA GLY A 229 -4.23 -19.13 0.75
C GLY A 229 -4.12 -20.24 -0.27
N MET A 230 -2.93 -20.45 -0.83
CA MET A 230 -2.68 -21.54 -1.78
C MET A 230 -2.82 -22.92 -1.13
N GLU A 231 -2.26 -23.10 0.06
CA GLU A 231 -2.39 -24.35 0.84
C GLU A 231 -3.84 -24.65 1.18
N SER A 232 -4.58 -23.65 1.63
CA SER A 232 -6.01 -23.77 1.94
C SER A 232 -6.80 -24.15 0.69
N ALA A 233 -6.58 -23.49 -0.43
CA ALA A 233 -7.25 -23.82 -1.69
C ALA A 233 -6.92 -25.24 -2.17
N ALA A 234 -5.67 -25.70 -2.03
CA ALA A 234 -5.28 -27.06 -2.37
C ALA A 234 -6.02 -28.10 -1.52
N ARG A 235 -6.27 -27.83 -0.25
CA ARG A 235 -7.05 -28.70 0.65
C ARG A 235 -8.53 -28.74 0.29
N PHE A 236 -9.15 -27.57 0.07
CA PHE A 236 -10.61 -27.50 -0.08
C PHE A 236 -11.09 -27.76 -1.51
N PHE A 237 -10.32 -27.34 -2.52
CA PHE A 237 -10.72 -27.42 -3.93
C PHE A 237 -9.89 -28.42 -4.73
N GLY A 238 -8.78 -28.92 -4.17
CA GLY A 238 -7.92 -29.89 -4.83
C GLY A 238 -8.63 -31.23 -4.97
N LYS A 239 -8.66 -31.79 -6.20
CA LYS A 239 -8.98 -33.20 -6.38
C LYS A 239 -7.97 -34.03 -5.59
N SER A 240 -8.35 -35.24 -5.13
CA SER A 240 -7.50 -36.14 -4.34
C SER A 240 -6.03 -36.10 -4.76
N GLY A 241 -5.13 -35.66 -3.85
CA GLY A 241 -3.69 -35.61 -4.05
C GLY A 241 -3.09 -34.26 -4.48
N CYS A 242 -3.86 -33.18 -4.61
CA CYS A 242 -3.24 -31.85 -4.77
C CYS A 242 -2.57 -31.43 -3.47
N ARG A 243 -1.31 -31.01 -3.55
CA ARG A 243 -0.52 -30.52 -2.40
C ARG A 243 0.24 -29.26 -2.73
N CYS A 244 0.33 -28.37 -1.75
CA CYS A 244 1.17 -27.20 -1.77
C CYS A 244 2.26 -27.35 -0.71
N ARG A 245 3.53 -27.12 -1.08
CA ARG A 245 4.69 -27.19 -0.17
C ARG A 245 5.43 -25.87 -0.18
N VAL A 246 6.06 -25.53 0.95
CA VAL A 246 6.99 -24.41 1.03
C VAL A 246 8.39 -24.87 0.62
N PHE A 247 9.02 -24.11 -0.27
CA PHE A 247 10.44 -24.18 -0.57
C PHE A 247 11.09 -22.87 -0.04
N LYS A 248 11.81 -22.98 1.07
CA LYS A 248 12.50 -21.83 1.70
C LYS A 248 13.90 -21.69 1.10
N ALA A 249 14.09 -20.69 0.24
CA ALA A 249 15.39 -20.38 -0.36
C ALA A 249 15.41 -18.95 -0.91
N LYS A 250 16.60 -18.43 -1.19
CA LYS A 250 16.74 -17.27 -2.08
C LYS A 250 16.47 -17.70 -3.53
N PRO A 251 15.88 -16.83 -4.37
CA PRO A 251 15.54 -17.19 -5.74
C PRO A 251 16.75 -17.59 -6.60
N GLU A 252 17.95 -17.07 -6.31
CA GLU A 252 19.19 -17.38 -7.00
C GLU A 252 19.93 -18.65 -6.52
N ASP A 253 19.43 -19.30 -5.45
CA ASP A 253 20.14 -20.42 -4.81
C ASP A 253 19.95 -21.75 -5.57
N VAL A 254 20.86 -22.01 -6.52
CA VAL A 254 20.91 -23.24 -7.32
C VAL A 254 21.11 -24.49 -6.47
N LYS A 255 21.93 -24.41 -5.40
CA LYS A 255 22.23 -25.55 -4.53
C LYS A 255 20.98 -25.97 -3.76
N ALA A 256 20.29 -25.01 -3.13
CA ALA A 256 19.04 -25.28 -2.43
C ALA A 256 17.98 -25.87 -3.38
N LEU A 257 17.87 -25.35 -4.61
CA LEU A 257 16.93 -25.91 -5.60
C LEU A 257 17.25 -27.36 -5.97
N ARG A 258 18.53 -27.70 -6.21
CA ARG A 258 18.93 -29.08 -6.49
C ARG A 258 18.58 -30.03 -5.37
N GLU A 259 18.83 -29.65 -4.12
CA GLU A 259 18.46 -30.46 -2.94
C GLU A 259 16.94 -30.61 -2.82
N HIS A 260 16.19 -29.54 -3.05
CA HIS A 260 14.73 -29.58 -3.02
C HIS A 260 14.14 -30.52 -4.07
N LEU A 261 14.69 -30.51 -5.29
CA LEU A 261 14.26 -31.39 -6.40
C LEU A 261 14.51 -32.88 -6.15
N LYS A 262 15.46 -33.27 -5.29
CA LYS A 262 15.64 -34.66 -4.85
C LYS A 262 14.41 -35.24 -4.11
N GLN A 263 13.61 -34.37 -3.47
CA GLN A 263 12.36 -34.73 -2.81
C GLN A 263 11.20 -34.90 -3.79
N GLY A 264 11.46 -34.75 -5.08
CA GLY A 264 10.50 -34.85 -6.19
C GLY A 264 10.16 -33.51 -6.83
N LYS A 265 10.18 -33.50 -8.14
CA LYS A 265 9.88 -32.33 -8.97
C LYS A 265 8.41 -31.92 -8.82
N PRO A 266 8.09 -30.64 -8.60
CA PRO A 266 6.73 -30.14 -8.65
C PRO A 266 6.23 -29.97 -10.10
N ASP A 267 4.92 -29.80 -10.26
CA ASP A 267 4.31 -29.43 -11.54
C ASP A 267 4.41 -27.92 -11.79
N ALA A 268 4.40 -27.13 -10.70
CA ALA A 268 4.47 -25.69 -10.74
C ALA A 268 5.27 -25.13 -9.56
N PHE A 269 6.03 -24.08 -9.81
CA PHE A 269 6.55 -23.19 -8.78
C PHE A 269 5.75 -21.88 -8.78
N VAL A 270 5.56 -21.34 -7.58
CA VAL A 270 5.00 -20.02 -7.37
C VAL A 270 5.97 -19.21 -6.53
N CYS A 271 6.29 -18.01 -6.98
CA CYS A 271 7.15 -17.08 -6.24
C CYS A 271 6.31 -16.00 -5.55
N GLY A 272 6.77 -15.53 -4.40
CA GLY A 272 6.08 -14.51 -3.62
C GLY A 272 5.94 -13.17 -4.36
N THR A 273 6.82 -12.87 -5.34
CA THR A 273 6.79 -11.68 -6.20
C THR A 273 7.24 -12.02 -7.62
N ASP A 274 6.92 -11.16 -8.59
CA ASP A 274 7.38 -11.30 -9.98
C ASP A 274 8.90 -11.14 -10.09
N GLY A 275 9.49 -10.26 -9.28
CA GLY A 275 10.96 -10.12 -9.21
C GLY A 275 11.66 -11.39 -8.76
N ASP A 276 11.12 -12.08 -7.74
CA ASP A 276 11.64 -13.39 -7.33
C ASP A 276 11.45 -14.44 -8.44
N ALA A 277 10.31 -14.41 -9.13
CA ALA A 277 10.04 -15.33 -10.24
C ALA A 277 11.00 -15.11 -11.41
N ALA A 278 11.35 -13.87 -11.73
CA ALA A 278 12.31 -13.56 -12.79
C ALA A 278 13.70 -14.12 -12.48
N ILE A 279 14.19 -13.91 -11.25
CA ILE A 279 15.48 -14.47 -10.81
C ILE A 279 15.42 -16.01 -10.78
N PHE A 280 14.34 -16.56 -10.21
CA PHE A 280 14.16 -17.99 -10.03
C PHE A 280 14.03 -18.74 -11.37
N ARG A 281 13.45 -18.12 -12.40
CA ARG A 281 13.44 -18.66 -13.75
C ARG A 281 14.86 -18.98 -14.26
N GLY A 282 15.80 -18.05 -14.09
CA GLY A 282 17.20 -18.28 -14.44
C GLY A 282 17.84 -19.41 -13.61
N THR A 283 17.40 -19.58 -12.36
CA THR A 283 17.86 -20.66 -11.47
C THR A 283 17.30 -22.02 -11.91
N LEU A 284 16.04 -22.06 -12.39
CA LEU A 284 15.45 -23.27 -13.01
C LEU A 284 16.23 -23.69 -14.26
N GLU A 285 16.60 -22.76 -15.14
CA GLU A 285 17.39 -23.03 -16.34
C GLU A 285 18.77 -23.65 -16.00
N LYS A 286 19.45 -23.16 -14.95
CA LYS A 286 20.73 -23.70 -14.47
C LYS A 286 20.67 -25.13 -13.94
N VAL A 287 19.47 -25.61 -13.60
CA VAL A 287 19.26 -27.03 -13.23
C VAL A 287 18.60 -27.84 -14.36
N GLY A 288 18.48 -27.28 -15.56
CA GLY A 288 17.95 -27.95 -16.74
C GLY A 288 16.42 -28.01 -16.84
N LEU A 289 15.71 -27.15 -16.10
CA LEU A 289 14.24 -27.06 -16.12
C LEU A 289 13.79 -25.86 -16.95
N SER A 290 12.95 -26.09 -17.94
CA SER A 290 12.36 -25.08 -18.81
C SER A 290 10.94 -24.72 -18.38
N VAL A 291 10.60 -23.45 -18.40
CA VAL A 291 9.24 -22.93 -18.20
C VAL A 291 8.62 -22.63 -19.56
N PRO A 292 7.41 -23.06 -19.84
CA PRO A 292 6.46 -23.85 -19.06
C PRO A 292 6.55 -25.38 -19.33
N LYS A 293 7.55 -25.83 -20.12
CA LYS A 293 7.63 -27.18 -20.61
C LYS A 293 7.77 -28.21 -19.48
N ASP A 294 8.76 -28.03 -18.62
CA ASP A 294 9.09 -28.98 -17.54
C ASP A 294 8.38 -28.65 -16.23
N VAL A 295 8.22 -27.35 -15.92
CA VAL A 295 7.50 -26.83 -14.77
C VAL A 295 6.77 -25.55 -15.16
N LEU A 296 5.62 -25.29 -14.53
CA LEU A 296 4.95 -23.99 -14.63
C LEU A 296 5.56 -23.02 -13.63
N LEU A 297 5.47 -21.71 -13.94
CA LEU A 297 5.94 -20.64 -13.04
C LEU A 297 4.90 -19.55 -12.97
N ALA A 298 4.63 -19.05 -11.75
CA ALA A 298 3.74 -17.93 -11.54
C ALA A 298 4.27 -17.01 -10.41
N GLY A 299 3.79 -15.76 -10.39
CA GLY A 299 4.20 -14.74 -9.45
C GLY A 299 3.05 -13.90 -8.91
N PHE A 300 3.40 -12.76 -8.29
CA PHE A 300 2.47 -11.77 -7.76
C PHE A 300 3.02 -10.38 -8.04
N ASN A 301 2.13 -9.44 -8.22
CA ASN A 301 2.20 -7.98 -8.33
C ASN A 301 1.86 -7.44 -9.71
N ASP A 302 2.07 -8.20 -10.78
CA ASP A 302 1.94 -7.78 -12.19
C ASP A 302 2.75 -6.49 -12.48
N VAL A 303 4.04 -6.53 -12.12
CA VAL A 303 4.98 -5.48 -12.49
C VAL A 303 5.34 -5.58 -13.97
N GLN A 304 5.82 -4.48 -14.58
CA GLN A 304 6.10 -4.42 -16.01
C GLN A 304 7.00 -5.56 -16.51
N MET A 305 8.01 -5.90 -15.73
CA MET A 305 8.92 -7.02 -16.03
C MET A 305 8.18 -8.34 -16.25
N ALA A 306 7.07 -8.62 -15.56
CA ALA A 306 6.34 -9.87 -15.71
C ALA A 306 5.86 -10.13 -17.14
N ALA A 307 5.48 -9.08 -17.87
CA ALA A 307 5.08 -9.18 -19.27
C ALA A 307 6.27 -9.32 -20.24
N LEU A 308 7.46 -8.86 -19.83
CA LEU A 308 8.67 -8.84 -20.66
C LEU A 308 9.53 -10.12 -20.53
N LEU A 309 9.24 -10.96 -19.53
CA LEU A 309 9.93 -12.23 -19.37
C LEU A 309 9.67 -13.17 -20.58
N THR A 310 10.60 -14.09 -20.82
CA THR A 310 10.45 -15.13 -21.83
C THR A 310 10.49 -16.51 -21.16
N PRO A 311 9.34 -17.22 -21.08
CA PRO A 311 8.00 -16.76 -21.47
C PRO A 311 7.42 -15.72 -20.50
N PRO A 312 6.46 -14.87 -20.95
CA PRO A 312 5.75 -13.94 -20.09
C PRO A 312 5.09 -14.62 -18.90
N LEU A 313 5.18 -13.97 -17.72
CA LEU A 313 4.82 -14.56 -16.44
C LEU A 313 3.33 -14.39 -16.11
N THR A 314 2.66 -15.51 -15.82
CA THR A 314 1.36 -15.51 -15.15
C THR A 314 1.50 -14.99 -13.72
N THR A 315 0.63 -14.06 -13.34
CA THR A 315 0.76 -13.37 -12.05
C THR A 315 -0.59 -12.89 -11.53
N ILE A 316 -0.63 -12.50 -10.27
CA ILE A 316 -1.75 -11.78 -9.67
C ILE A 316 -1.46 -10.27 -9.75
N ARG A 317 -2.33 -9.53 -10.44
CA ARG A 317 -2.30 -8.08 -10.48
C ARG A 317 -2.88 -7.50 -9.20
N ILE A 318 -2.08 -6.66 -8.55
CA ILE A 318 -2.48 -5.88 -7.39
C ILE A 318 -2.86 -4.48 -7.86
N PRO A 319 -4.04 -3.95 -7.50
CA PRO A 319 -4.52 -2.65 -7.96
C PRO A 319 -3.84 -1.50 -7.21
N ARG A 320 -2.57 -1.24 -7.51
CA ARG A 320 -1.67 -0.32 -6.79
C ARG A 320 -2.21 1.11 -6.74
N GLU A 321 -2.68 1.62 -7.88
CA GLU A 321 -3.25 2.96 -8.00
C GLU A 321 -4.55 3.09 -7.21
N GLU A 322 -5.38 2.05 -7.18
CA GLU A 322 -6.62 2.05 -6.39
C GLU A 322 -6.33 1.97 -4.89
N ILE A 323 -5.30 1.21 -4.48
CA ILE A 323 -4.81 1.22 -3.09
C ILE A 323 -4.42 2.65 -2.69
N ALA A 324 -3.67 3.36 -3.54
CA ALA A 324 -3.27 4.74 -3.30
C ALA A 324 -4.49 5.68 -3.15
N LYS A 325 -5.49 5.57 -4.04
CA LYS A 325 -6.72 6.39 -3.99
C LYS A 325 -7.51 6.15 -2.71
N VAL A 326 -7.72 4.89 -2.35
CA VAL A 326 -8.49 4.53 -1.15
C VAL A 326 -7.74 4.96 0.12
N ALA A 327 -6.42 4.74 0.19
CA ALA A 327 -5.59 5.17 1.32
C ALA A 327 -5.59 6.70 1.47
N PHE A 328 -5.43 7.44 0.38
CA PHE A 328 -5.47 8.90 0.39
C PHE A 328 -6.82 9.43 0.84
N LYS A 329 -7.92 8.91 0.27
CA LYS A 329 -9.28 9.29 0.68
C LYS A 329 -9.48 9.04 2.17
N ARG A 330 -9.10 7.85 2.65
CA ARG A 330 -9.25 7.50 4.06
C ARG A 330 -8.43 8.39 4.97
N LEU A 331 -7.22 8.79 4.53
CA LEU A 331 -6.41 9.74 5.28
C LEU A 331 -7.09 11.12 5.36
N LEU A 332 -7.68 11.62 4.28
CA LEU A 332 -8.43 12.88 4.30
C LEU A 332 -9.64 12.82 5.23
N ASP A 333 -10.38 11.69 5.24
CA ASP A 333 -11.49 11.46 6.15
C ASP A 333 -11.01 11.57 7.62
N ARG A 334 -9.87 10.93 7.95
CA ARG A 334 -9.23 10.99 9.28
C ARG A 334 -8.73 12.37 9.67
N ILE A 335 -8.16 13.11 8.72
CA ILE A 335 -7.73 14.52 8.95
C ILE A 335 -8.95 15.39 9.27
N SER A 336 -10.10 15.08 8.67
CA SER A 336 -11.34 15.83 8.87
C SER A 336 -12.07 15.45 10.15
N ASP A 337 -12.01 14.17 10.53
CA ASP A 337 -12.67 13.60 11.71
C ASP A 337 -11.83 12.46 12.28
N SER A 338 -11.10 12.76 13.36
CA SER A 338 -10.25 11.79 14.06
C SER A 338 -11.05 10.74 14.86
N SER A 339 -12.35 10.96 15.07
CA SER A 339 -13.22 10.06 15.84
C SER A 339 -13.71 8.84 15.03
N LEU A 340 -13.49 8.82 13.74
CA LEU A 340 -13.90 7.69 12.89
C LEU A 340 -13.30 6.37 13.40
N LEU A 341 -14.08 5.29 13.34
CA LEU A 341 -13.57 3.97 13.67
C LEU A 341 -12.55 3.49 12.62
N PRO A 342 -11.49 2.76 13.04
CA PRO A 342 -10.54 2.17 12.10
C PRO A 342 -11.23 1.10 11.25
N ILE A 343 -10.88 1.04 9.96
CA ILE A 343 -11.41 0.06 9.02
C ILE A 343 -10.29 -0.64 8.26
N THR A 344 -10.54 -1.88 7.84
CA THR A 344 -9.70 -2.60 6.88
C THR A 344 -10.41 -2.63 5.53
N SER A 345 -9.79 -2.00 4.52
CA SER A 345 -10.28 -1.98 3.14
C SER A 345 -9.45 -2.92 2.28
N LEU A 346 -10.05 -4.02 1.82
CA LEU A 346 -9.39 -5.01 0.98
C LEU A 346 -9.90 -4.90 -0.46
N LEU A 347 -9.01 -4.58 -1.38
CA LEU A 347 -9.33 -4.43 -2.80
C LEU A 347 -9.22 -5.78 -3.54
N PRO A 348 -10.05 -6.01 -4.56
CA PRO A 348 -9.98 -7.22 -5.35
C PRO A 348 -8.70 -7.28 -6.19
N VAL A 349 -8.23 -8.49 -6.42
CA VAL A 349 -7.08 -8.77 -7.29
C VAL A 349 -7.54 -9.38 -8.62
N GLU A 350 -6.70 -9.30 -9.64
CA GLU A 350 -6.93 -9.88 -10.95
C GLU A 350 -5.88 -10.95 -11.25
N LEU A 351 -6.31 -12.11 -11.74
CA LEU A 351 -5.40 -13.11 -12.28
C LEU A 351 -5.06 -12.76 -13.74
N VAL A 352 -3.80 -12.53 -14.03
CA VAL A 352 -3.28 -12.26 -15.37
C VAL A 352 -2.58 -13.52 -15.89
N VAL A 353 -3.28 -14.26 -16.74
CA VAL A 353 -2.77 -15.51 -17.32
C VAL A 353 -1.87 -15.20 -18.51
N ARG A 354 -0.64 -15.76 -18.50
CA ARG A 354 0.35 -15.64 -19.56
C ARG A 354 0.98 -17.01 -19.88
N GLU A 355 2.00 -17.02 -20.74
CA GLU A 355 2.60 -18.24 -21.29
C GLU A 355 3.33 -19.09 -20.26
N SER A 356 3.81 -18.54 -19.16
CA SER A 356 4.54 -19.31 -18.13
C SER A 356 3.70 -20.40 -17.46
N THR A 357 2.36 -20.36 -17.59
CA THR A 357 1.46 -21.43 -17.16
C THR A 357 0.72 -22.11 -18.33
N ASN A 358 1.06 -21.83 -19.60
CA ASN A 358 0.41 -22.39 -20.77
C ASN A 358 1.27 -23.45 -21.48
N ARG A 359 1.11 -24.73 -21.13
CA ARG A 359 1.82 -25.85 -21.80
C ARG A 359 1.41 -26.08 -23.25
N LYS A 360 0.25 -25.60 -23.71
CA LYS A 360 -0.23 -25.81 -25.08
C LYS A 360 0.58 -25.03 -26.13
N GLY A 361 1.14 -23.88 -25.76
CA GLY A 361 2.02 -23.10 -26.63
C GLY A 361 3.38 -23.75 -26.90
N ALA A 362 3.93 -24.46 -25.90
CA ALA A 362 5.24 -25.10 -26.00
C ALA A 362 5.28 -26.32 -26.99
N ARG A 363 4.13 -26.87 -27.38
CA ARG A 363 4.05 -27.97 -28.38
C ARG A 363 4.03 -27.48 -29.84
N ARG A 364 3.79 -26.16 -30.07
CA ARG A 364 3.69 -25.59 -31.43
C ARG A 364 5.03 -25.16 -32.06
N THR A 365 6.11 -25.10 -31.32
CA THR A 365 7.45 -24.71 -31.82
C THR A 365 8.34 -25.88 -32.29
N LYS A 366 7.78 -27.06 -32.44
CA LYS A 366 8.44 -28.20 -33.12
C LYS A 366 7.74 -28.48 -34.45
N ARG A 367 7.91 -27.62 -35.43
CA ARG A 367 7.81 -27.91 -36.86
C ARG A 367 8.84 -27.07 -37.62
#